data_5b8114f603cf31c1c0edca83f2d39411
#
_entry.id   5b8114f603cf31c1c0edca83f2d39411
#
_cell.length_a   1.000
_cell.length_b   1.000
_cell.length_c   1.000
_cell.angle_alpha   90.00
_cell.angle_beta   90.00
_cell.angle_gamma   90.00
#
_symmetry.space_group_name_H-M   'P 1'
#
loop_
_entity.id
_entity.type
_entity.pdbx_description
1 polymer ?
#
loop_
_entity_poly.entity_id
_entity_poly.type
_entity_poly.pdbx_seq_one_letter_code
_entity_poly.pdbx_strand_id
1 'polypeptide(L)'
;MALVKLSNLILPNYYDLLEDGIGEQLEQSRKMFLRGGRFSGKSYFAAHHIILSLLALAAVHKDGEPWACCLALRKYSNTLKTSVYAEIANAIINLGVENKFQMLTNPMEIRLKGTKSVIKFANLNTAEDYGKVKSIKWPGGYCRFVWWEEADQFQSKHDVDQILLSLYRGGDIFETIFTYNTPFSPSHWLNVGWRNEREMASEGRHEKVYFKHVNLYDIPRGIVPEQVYDMAEAMREENLQEWKHVIMGEVGDPATMVFPKLQPMRECDVDWEAKENWILASPNNWRWFCGCDYGYSPDPTVGVVVGYNKIAKILWIVDECCGTRWSEEAIAFNMKEMLSRGGNAIGKRLSAKTVVTPSMLINSEIDNRIIDGLRTAGLNIYPIKKFSGSRDISYQFLTGGYSDVKEIWIDSEQCKTAWAEFSGAEFPRRDINGKEIIIQEWPTVRRPQYRPASGMQLLTYGKVKRLPEAIVGYSKELNT
;
A
#
# COMPACT_ATOMS: atom_id res chain seq x y z
N MET A 1 29.61 -19.76 28.22
CA MET A 1 28.69 -19.48 27.14
C MET A 1 28.72 -20.63 26.15
N ALA A 2 27.60 -21.33 25.96
CA ALA A 2 27.53 -22.32 24.89
C ALA A 2 27.65 -21.59 23.56
N LEU A 3 28.58 -22.00 22.71
CA LEU A 3 28.69 -21.50 21.35
C LEU A 3 27.46 -21.98 20.55
N VAL A 4 26.50 -21.09 20.30
CA VAL A 4 25.38 -21.41 19.44
C VAL A 4 25.87 -21.31 17.99
N LYS A 5 25.76 -22.41 17.24
CA LYS A 5 26.10 -22.39 15.82
C LYS A 5 25.07 -21.54 15.07
N LEU A 6 25.52 -20.58 14.28
CA LEU A 6 24.66 -19.71 13.47
C LEU A 6 23.72 -20.52 12.56
N SER A 7 24.17 -21.65 12.04
CA SER A 7 23.40 -22.61 11.25
C SER A 7 22.19 -23.23 11.98
N ASN A 8 22.14 -23.14 13.32
CA ASN A 8 21.00 -23.60 14.09
C ASN A 8 19.95 -22.52 14.32
N LEU A 9 20.28 -21.27 14.01
CA LEU A 9 19.42 -20.10 14.24
C LEU A 9 18.95 -19.45 12.94
N ILE A 10 19.75 -19.50 11.91
CA ILE A 10 19.40 -18.87 10.63
C ILE A 10 18.98 -19.96 9.65
N LEU A 11 17.86 -19.73 8.97
CA LEU A 11 17.40 -20.64 7.93
C LEU A 11 18.35 -20.63 6.73
N PRO A 12 18.65 -21.81 6.14
CA PRO A 12 19.58 -21.90 5.00
C PRO A 12 19.27 -20.97 3.84
N ASN A 13 18.01 -20.70 3.61
CA ASN A 13 17.52 -19.79 2.55
C ASN A 13 18.04 -18.35 2.68
N TYR A 14 18.58 -17.97 3.84
CA TYR A 14 19.08 -16.63 4.12
C TYR A 14 20.60 -16.56 4.33
N TYR A 15 21.34 -17.68 4.14
CA TYR A 15 22.79 -17.70 4.37
C TYR A 15 23.54 -16.75 3.44
N ASP A 16 23.17 -16.67 2.19
CA ASP A 16 23.77 -15.77 1.20
C ASP A 16 23.67 -14.27 1.59
N LEU A 17 22.63 -13.90 2.34
CA LEU A 17 22.51 -12.55 2.87
C LEU A 17 23.52 -12.26 4.01
N LEU A 18 24.06 -13.31 4.62
CA LEU A 18 25.10 -13.24 5.65
C LEU A 18 26.51 -13.35 5.05
N GLU A 19 26.67 -14.03 3.91
CA GLU A 19 27.94 -14.19 3.22
C GLU A 19 28.55 -12.86 2.78
N ASP A 20 27.70 -11.88 2.45
CA ASP A 20 28.10 -10.51 2.12
C ASP A 20 28.51 -9.69 3.36
N GLY A 21 28.50 -10.31 4.54
CA GLY A 21 28.94 -9.74 5.79
C GLY A 21 27.82 -9.34 6.75
N ILE A 22 28.18 -9.32 8.01
CA ILE A 22 27.36 -8.84 9.12
C ILE A 22 28.04 -7.61 9.71
N GLY A 23 27.33 -6.50 9.80
CA GLY A 23 27.82 -5.31 10.50
C GLY A 23 29.09 -4.72 9.88
N GLU A 24 30.24 -5.03 10.48
CA GLU A 24 31.54 -4.48 10.12
C GLU A 24 32.01 -4.87 8.71
N GLN A 25 31.64 -6.05 8.25
CA GLN A 25 32.05 -6.55 6.93
C GLN A 25 31.32 -5.88 5.76
N LEU A 26 30.31 -5.07 6.07
CA LEU A 26 29.58 -4.32 5.05
C LEU A 26 30.38 -3.09 4.63
N GLU A 27 30.88 -3.10 3.40
CA GLU A 27 31.64 -2.00 2.83
C GLU A 27 30.75 -0.89 2.24
N GLN A 28 29.46 -1.18 1.98
CA GLN A 28 28.53 -0.23 1.37
C GLN A 28 27.08 -0.47 1.82
N SER A 29 26.25 0.55 1.60
CA SER A 29 24.82 0.48 1.92
C SER A 29 24.09 -0.58 1.10
N ARG A 30 23.05 -1.20 1.67
CA ARG A 30 22.25 -2.22 0.99
C ARG A 30 20.77 -2.14 1.31
N LYS A 31 19.97 -2.70 0.40
CA LYS A 31 18.53 -2.94 0.58
C LYS A 31 18.24 -4.43 0.45
N MET A 32 17.44 -4.96 1.34
CA MET A 32 16.98 -6.34 1.29
C MET A 32 15.46 -6.39 1.16
N PHE A 33 14.97 -6.97 0.08
CA PHE A 33 13.56 -7.25 -0.15
C PHE A 33 13.28 -8.72 0.15
N LEU A 34 12.71 -8.98 1.34
CA LEU A 34 12.37 -10.32 1.81
C LEU A 34 10.87 -10.54 1.66
N ARG A 35 10.45 -11.16 0.57
CA ARG A 35 9.05 -11.46 0.29
C ARG A 35 8.76 -12.95 0.32
N GLY A 36 7.49 -13.32 0.38
CA GLY A 36 7.06 -14.70 0.27
C GLY A 36 5.73 -14.96 0.96
N GLY A 37 5.41 -16.24 1.11
CA GLY A 37 4.22 -16.68 1.81
C GLY A 37 4.35 -16.61 3.34
N ARG A 38 3.34 -17.11 4.03
CA ARG A 38 3.37 -17.33 5.48
C ARG A 38 4.39 -18.41 5.84
N PHE A 39 4.89 -18.38 7.06
CA PHE A 39 5.88 -19.32 7.61
C PHE A 39 7.23 -19.37 6.88
N SER A 40 7.59 -18.35 6.14
CA SER A 40 8.85 -18.26 5.38
C SER A 40 10.05 -17.74 6.19
N GLY A 41 9.86 -17.37 7.47
CA GLY A 41 10.96 -16.96 8.37
C GLY A 41 11.55 -15.57 8.11
N LYS A 42 10.93 -14.73 7.30
CA LYS A 42 11.41 -13.38 6.94
C LYS A 42 11.68 -12.49 8.14
N SER A 43 10.68 -12.31 9.01
CA SER A 43 10.77 -11.45 10.20
C SER A 43 11.74 -12.03 11.23
N TYR A 44 11.74 -13.35 11.38
CA TYR A 44 12.70 -14.07 12.20
C TYR A 44 14.14 -13.79 11.76
N PHE A 45 14.43 -13.92 10.46
CA PHE A 45 15.75 -13.60 9.91
C PHE A 45 16.12 -12.14 10.15
N ALA A 46 15.23 -11.19 9.82
CA ALA A 46 15.50 -9.76 9.97
C ALA A 46 15.87 -9.39 11.41
N ALA A 47 15.11 -9.90 12.38
CA ALA A 47 15.39 -9.66 13.81
C ALA A 47 16.77 -10.21 14.25
N HIS A 48 17.08 -11.46 13.89
CA HIS A 48 18.38 -12.08 14.23
C HIS A 48 19.53 -11.34 13.54
N HIS A 49 19.38 -10.99 12.27
CA HIS A 49 20.38 -10.25 11.51
C HIS A 49 20.69 -8.89 12.15
N ILE A 50 19.69 -8.13 12.56
CA ILE A 50 19.86 -6.83 13.24
C ILE A 50 20.63 -7.00 14.54
N ILE A 51 20.28 -7.99 15.38
CA ILE A 51 20.96 -8.23 16.67
C ILE A 51 22.41 -8.65 16.47
N LEU A 52 22.68 -9.58 15.55
CA LEU A 52 24.02 -10.02 15.22
C LEU A 52 24.88 -8.86 14.70
N SER A 53 24.33 -8.04 13.81
CA SER A 53 25.01 -6.88 13.25
C SER A 53 25.34 -5.82 14.31
N LEU A 54 24.40 -5.52 15.23
CA LEU A 54 24.64 -4.57 16.32
C LEU A 54 25.73 -5.08 17.27
N LEU A 55 25.75 -6.37 17.57
CA LEU A 55 26.80 -6.97 18.42
C LEU A 55 28.17 -6.94 17.74
N ALA A 56 28.24 -7.27 16.45
CA ALA A 56 29.47 -7.23 15.67
C ALA A 56 30.04 -5.80 15.60
N LEU A 57 29.20 -4.82 15.25
CA LEU A 57 29.59 -3.41 15.18
C LEU A 57 30.04 -2.85 16.53
N ALA A 58 29.37 -3.27 17.61
CA ALA A 58 29.78 -2.84 18.96
C ALA A 58 31.14 -3.44 19.39
N ALA A 59 31.50 -4.62 18.91
CA ALA A 59 32.75 -5.27 19.22
C ALA A 59 33.97 -4.58 18.60
N VAL A 60 33.80 -3.87 17.50
CA VAL A 60 34.86 -3.19 16.73
C VAL A 60 34.75 -1.68 16.75
N HIS A 61 33.82 -1.16 17.53
CA HIS A 61 33.57 0.27 17.63
C HIS A 61 34.82 1.05 18.03
N LYS A 62 35.13 2.12 17.30
CA LYS A 62 36.24 3.02 17.58
C LYS A 62 35.77 4.29 18.26
N ASP A 63 36.58 4.80 19.18
CA ASP A 63 36.30 6.05 19.86
C ASP A 63 36.16 7.20 18.85
N GLY A 64 35.10 7.97 19.02
CA GLY A 64 34.77 9.10 18.15
C GLY A 64 33.85 8.75 16.98
N GLU A 65 33.63 7.49 16.67
CA GLU A 65 32.67 7.08 15.65
C GLU A 65 31.21 7.10 16.18
N PRO A 66 30.20 7.34 15.33
CA PRO A 66 28.81 7.25 15.75
C PRO A 66 28.36 5.78 15.91
N TRP A 67 27.61 5.49 16.96
CA TRP A 67 27.09 4.15 17.23
C TRP A 67 25.97 3.76 16.26
N ALA A 68 26.00 2.53 15.81
CA ALA A 68 24.93 1.99 14.97
C ALA A 68 23.63 1.78 15.77
N CYS A 69 22.52 2.29 15.27
CA CYS A 69 21.19 2.14 15.83
C CYS A 69 20.22 1.55 14.80
N CYS A 70 19.06 1.08 15.28
CA CYS A 70 18.02 0.52 14.44
C CYS A 70 16.68 1.24 14.66
N LEU A 71 15.92 1.44 13.58
CA LEU A 71 14.51 1.80 13.63
C LEU A 71 13.69 0.67 13.02
N ALA A 72 12.85 0.05 13.84
CA ALA A 72 11.88 -0.95 13.37
C ALA A 72 10.50 -0.30 13.19
N LEU A 73 9.97 -0.38 12.00
CA LEU A 73 8.76 0.31 11.56
C LEU A 73 7.63 -0.66 11.26
N ARG A 74 6.42 -0.29 11.67
CA ARG A 74 5.20 -0.96 11.32
C ARG A 74 4.10 0.05 10.99
N LYS A 75 3.10 -0.34 10.21
CA LYS A 75 2.00 0.56 9.85
C LYS A 75 1.18 0.98 11.07
N TYR A 76 0.82 0.03 11.96
CA TYR A 76 -0.11 0.25 13.05
C TYR A 76 0.54 0.12 14.41
N SER A 77 0.24 1.07 15.32
CA SER A 77 0.83 1.14 16.67
C SER A 77 0.43 0.00 17.59
N ASN A 78 -0.82 -0.49 17.49
CA ASN A 78 -1.35 -1.55 18.35
C ASN A 78 -0.64 -2.89 18.21
N THR A 79 0.09 -3.10 17.14
CA THR A 79 0.82 -4.34 16.86
C THR A 79 2.34 -4.23 17.08
N LEU A 80 2.88 -3.04 17.37
CA LEU A 80 4.32 -2.86 17.57
C LEU A 80 4.89 -3.76 18.67
N LYS A 81 4.23 -3.84 19.82
CA LYS A 81 4.72 -4.61 20.98
C LYS A 81 4.64 -6.12 20.74
N THR A 82 3.56 -6.58 20.11
CA THR A 82 3.29 -8.01 19.90
C THR A 82 3.91 -8.58 18.64
N SER A 83 4.45 -7.74 17.77
CA SER A 83 5.13 -8.11 16.54
C SER A 83 6.61 -7.74 16.60
N VAL A 84 7.02 -6.61 15.99
CA VAL A 84 8.45 -6.25 15.81
C VAL A 84 9.26 -6.24 17.11
N TYR A 85 8.69 -5.72 18.20
CA TYR A 85 9.37 -5.74 19.50
C TYR A 85 9.55 -7.18 20.00
N ALA A 86 8.50 -7.99 19.92
CA ALA A 86 8.56 -9.39 20.34
C ALA A 86 9.54 -10.20 19.49
N GLU A 87 9.60 -9.99 18.17
CA GLU A 87 10.56 -10.64 17.28
C GLU A 87 12.01 -10.30 17.64
N ILE A 88 12.31 -9.04 17.90
CA ILE A 88 13.64 -8.61 18.35
C ILE A 88 13.98 -9.20 19.74
N ALA A 89 13.02 -9.19 20.67
CA ALA A 89 13.22 -9.78 21.99
C ALA A 89 13.48 -11.30 21.91
N ASN A 90 12.72 -12.00 21.06
CA ASN A 90 12.93 -13.44 20.82
C ASN A 90 14.31 -13.71 20.18
N ALA A 91 14.74 -12.87 19.24
CA ALA A 91 16.08 -13.00 18.66
C ALA A 91 17.18 -12.87 19.72
N ILE A 92 17.06 -11.93 20.66
CA ILE A 92 17.99 -11.75 21.77
C ILE A 92 18.03 -13.00 22.66
N ILE A 93 16.86 -13.58 22.97
CA ILE A 93 16.75 -14.81 23.77
C ILE A 93 17.34 -16.00 23.03
N ASN A 94 16.99 -16.20 21.76
CA ASN A 94 17.48 -17.32 20.95
C ASN A 94 19.01 -17.29 20.78
N LEU A 95 19.59 -16.10 20.74
CA LEU A 95 21.05 -15.90 20.68
C LEU A 95 21.74 -16.07 22.05
N GLY A 96 20.97 -16.15 23.15
CA GLY A 96 21.53 -16.28 24.51
C GLY A 96 22.31 -15.05 24.97
N VAL A 97 21.87 -13.85 24.54
CA VAL A 97 22.57 -12.58 24.78
C VAL A 97 21.74 -11.57 25.59
N GLU A 98 20.73 -12.01 26.34
CA GLU A 98 19.83 -11.19 27.14
C GLU A 98 20.58 -10.32 28.15
N ASN A 99 21.65 -10.82 28.69
CA ASN A 99 22.50 -10.09 29.64
C ASN A 99 23.15 -8.84 29.02
N LYS A 100 23.32 -8.82 27.70
CA LYS A 100 23.89 -7.67 26.96
C LYS A 100 22.85 -6.59 26.63
N PHE A 101 21.58 -6.88 26.72
CA PHE A 101 20.53 -5.95 26.34
C PHE A 101 19.69 -5.48 27.53
N GLN A 102 19.17 -4.27 27.42
CA GLN A 102 18.13 -3.72 28.29
C GLN A 102 16.86 -3.53 27.45
N MET A 103 15.85 -4.32 27.72
CA MET A 103 14.56 -4.29 27.02
C MET A 103 13.55 -3.43 27.81
N LEU A 104 13.10 -2.32 27.23
CA LEU A 104 12.18 -1.35 27.83
C LEU A 104 10.87 -1.33 27.04
N THR A 105 9.77 -1.23 27.75
CA THR A 105 8.43 -1.11 27.13
C THR A 105 7.85 0.31 27.23
N ASN A 106 8.42 1.16 28.06
CA ASN A 106 8.07 2.57 28.18
C ASN A 106 9.31 3.41 28.59
N PRO A 107 9.93 4.18 27.68
CA PRO A 107 9.66 4.16 26.23
C PRO A 107 9.93 2.78 25.63
N MET A 108 9.25 2.44 24.50
CA MET A 108 9.46 1.17 23.83
C MET A 108 10.79 1.23 23.05
N GLU A 109 11.84 0.66 23.65
CA GLU A 109 13.17 0.59 23.04
C GLU A 109 14.00 -0.55 23.63
N ILE A 110 14.98 -1.00 22.88
CA ILE A 110 15.95 -2.02 23.33
C ILE A 110 17.35 -1.43 23.19
N ARG A 111 18.09 -1.41 24.27
CA ARG A 111 19.44 -0.82 24.35
C ARG A 111 20.50 -1.89 24.50
N LEU A 112 21.59 -1.79 23.74
CA LEU A 112 22.79 -2.59 23.94
C LEU A 112 23.61 -1.97 25.09
N LYS A 113 23.72 -2.68 26.21
CA LYS A 113 24.41 -2.20 27.43
C LYS A 113 25.86 -1.86 27.16
N GLY A 114 26.37 -0.81 27.80
CA GLY A 114 27.74 -0.33 27.62
C GLY A 114 28.01 0.42 26.32
N THR A 115 26.97 0.68 25.52
CA THR A 115 27.04 1.37 24.24
C THR A 115 25.97 2.48 24.14
N LYS A 116 25.96 3.20 23.03
CA LYS A 116 24.83 4.10 22.66
C LYS A 116 23.93 3.49 21.57
N SER A 117 24.15 2.23 21.22
CA SER A 117 23.29 1.52 20.27
C SER A 117 21.92 1.26 20.85
N VAL A 118 20.88 1.64 20.12
CA VAL A 118 19.48 1.50 20.52
C VAL A 118 18.63 1.07 19.34
N ILE A 119 17.70 0.17 19.60
CA ILE A 119 16.60 -0.18 18.67
C ILE A 119 15.38 0.58 19.14
N LYS A 120 14.83 1.42 18.28
CA LYS A 120 13.58 2.15 18.50
C LYS A 120 12.48 1.57 17.61
N PHE A 121 11.24 1.75 18.06
CA PHE A 121 10.06 1.24 17.39
C PHE A 121 9.11 2.39 17.11
N ALA A 122 8.56 2.44 15.90
CA ALA A 122 7.61 3.47 15.52
C ALA A 122 6.56 2.94 14.54
N ASN A 123 5.40 3.59 14.53
CA ASN A 123 4.37 3.37 13.53
C ASN A 123 4.30 4.52 12.53
N LEU A 124 3.69 4.26 11.37
CA LEU A 124 3.51 5.23 10.30
C LEU A 124 2.08 5.15 9.75
N ASN A 125 1.10 5.48 10.59
CA ASN A 125 -0.31 5.43 10.20
C ASN A 125 -0.90 6.81 9.86
N THR A 126 -0.43 7.86 10.52
CA THR A 126 -0.93 9.23 10.36
C THR A 126 0.18 10.18 9.93
N ALA A 127 -0.18 11.35 9.38
CA ALA A 127 0.80 12.40 9.04
C ALA A 127 1.65 12.83 10.26
N GLU A 128 1.06 12.81 11.47
CA GLU A 128 1.76 13.11 12.72
C GLU A 128 2.83 12.06 13.01
N ASP A 129 2.55 10.77 12.77
CA ASP A 129 3.53 9.69 12.95
C ASP A 129 4.74 9.86 12.02
N TYR A 130 4.50 10.24 10.77
CA TYR A 130 5.56 10.57 9.81
C TYR A 130 6.44 11.72 10.32
N GLY A 131 5.83 12.78 10.88
CA GLY A 131 6.54 13.88 11.51
C GLY A 131 7.42 13.44 12.69
N LYS A 132 6.87 12.58 13.57
CA LYS A 132 7.60 12.02 14.72
C LYS A 132 8.80 11.20 14.26
N VAL A 133 8.65 10.31 13.28
CA VAL A 133 9.72 9.47 12.78
C VAL A 133 10.84 10.30 12.14
N LYS A 134 10.49 11.30 11.30
CA LYS A 134 11.47 12.23 10.69
C LYS A 134 12.27 13.01 11.73
N SER A 135 11.72 13.22 12.93
CA SER A 135 12.36 13.99 14.02
C SER A 135 13.14 13.13 15.03
N ILE A 136 13.18 11.80 14.87
CA ILE A 136 13.93 10.92 15.79
C ILE A 136 15.40 11.33 15.87
N LYS A 137 15.89 11.46 17.11
CA LYS A 137 17.29 11.74 17.40
C LYS A 137 18.00 10.49 17.89
N TRP A 138 19.28 10.39 17.54
CA TRP A 138 20.18 9.29 17.89
C TRP A 138 21.40 9.85 18.66
N PRO A 139 21.28 10.11 19.97
CA PRO A 139 22.36 10.75 20.73
C PRO A 139 23.64 9.91 20.71
N GLY A 140 24.68 10.40 20.00
CA GLY A 140 25.96 9.69 19.82
C GLY A 140 25.91 8.49 18.90
N GLY A 141 24.85 8.35 18.09
CA GLY A 141 24.68 7.31 17.10
C GLY A 141 23.97 7.79 15.83
N TYR A 142 23.70 6.85 14.92
CA TYR A 142 22.93 7.10 13.69
C TYR A 142 22.04 5.90 13.37
N CYS A 143 21.01 6.12 12.58
CA CYS A 143 20.11 5.05 12.15
C CYS A 143 20.77 4.23 11.03
N ARG A 144 21.55 3.22 11.39
CA ARG A 144 22.19 2.33 10.42
C ARG A 144 21.21 1.36 9.81
N PHE A 145 20.25 0.82 10.62
CA PHE A 145 19.28 -0.18 10.20
C PHE A 145 17.88 0.39 10.22
N VAL A 146 17.14 0.23 9.11
CA VAL A 146 15.72 0.55 9.02
C VAL A 146 14.97 -0.72 8.60
N TRP A 147 14.16 -1.25 9.50
CA TRP A 147 13.35 -2.44 9.23
C TRP A 147 11.89 -2.08 9.04
N TRP A 148 11.37 -2.35 7.85
CA TRP A 148 9.98 -2.19 7.46
C TRP A 148 9.27 -3.53 7.57
N GLU A 149 8.60 -3.77 8.70
CA GLU A 149 7.84 -5.00 8.94
C GLU A 149 6.42 -4.87 8.39
N GLU A 150 5.96 -5.93 7.69
CA GLU A 150 4.73 -5.91 6.91
C GLU A 150 4.70 -4.71 5.94
N ALA A 151 5.75 -4.60 5.15
CA ALA A 151 5.92 -3.48 4.22
C ALA A 151 4.78 -3.37 3.19
N ASP A 152 4.06 -4.45 2.93
CA ASP A 152 2.85 -4.50 2.11
C ASP A 152 1.68 -3.65 2.66
N GLN A 153 1.72 -3.28 3.92
CA GLN A 153 0.72 -2.39 4.51
C GLN A 153 0.96 -0.90 4.23
N PHE A 154 2.16 -0.51 3.79
CA PHE A 154 2.48 0.86 3.45
C PHE A 154 2.00 1.19 2.04
N GLN A 155 1.47 2.39 1.84
CA GLN A 155 0.69 2.71 0.66
C GLN A 155 1.54 3.02 -0.58
N SER A 156 2.73 3.61 -0.40
CA SER A 156 3.53 4.02 -1.55
C SER A 156 5.04 3.96 -1.30
N LYS A 157 5.79 3.76 -2.38
CA LYS A 157 7.25 3.89 -2.39
C LYS A 157 7.69 5.31 -1.99
N HIS A 158 6.93 6.32 -2.39
CA HIS A 158 7.24 7.70 -2.07
C HIS A 158 7.26 7.97 -0.56
N ASP A 159 6.28 7.47 0.18
CA ASP A 159 6.24 7.61 1.64
C ASP A 159 7.47 6.96 2.29
N VAL A 160 7.84 5.78 1.81
CA VAL A 160 9.03 5.06 2.26
C VAL A 160 10.30 5.86 1.98
N ASP A 161 10.47 6.35 0.75
CA ASP A 161 11.63 7.13 0.34
C ASP A 161 11.77 8.43 1.15
N GLN A 162 10.66 9.12 1.44
CA GLN A 162 10.66 10.34 2.27
C GLN A 162 11.15 10.08 3.71
N ILE A 163 10.82 8.93 4.27
CA ILE A 163 11.30 8.52 5.59
C ILE A 163 12.79 8.18 5.51
N LEU A 164 13.21 7.37 4.53
CA LEU A 164 14.62 6.97 4.36
C LEU A 164 15.53 8.18 4.16
N LEU A 165 15.14 9.15 3.32
CA LEU A 165 15.86 10.41 3.14
C LEU A 165 16.04 11.19 4.46
N SER A 166 15.10 11.07 5.38
CA SER A 166 15.20 11.71 6.70
C SER A 166 16.07 10.95 7.68
N LEU A 167 16.21 9.64 7.52
CA LEU A 167 16.95 8.75 8.41
C LEU A 167 18.43 8.57 7.97
N TYR A 168 18.71 8.65 6.67
CA TYR A 168 20.04 8.44 6.11
C TYR A 168 20.94 9.65 6.36
N ARG A 169 21.39 9.76 7.62
CA ARG A 169 22.26 10.86 8.08
C ARG A 169 23.09 10.44 9.28
N GLY A 170 24.26 11.04 9.43
CA GLY A 170 25.14 10.83 10.58
C GLY A 170 25.97 9.55 10.53
N GLY A 171 26.04 8.89 9.37
CA GLY A 171 26.85 7.72 9.08
C GLY A 171 26.97 7.53 7.58
N ASP A 172 27.82 6.59 7.14
CA ASP A 172 28.15 6.38 5.73
C ASP A 172 27.49 5.12 5.15
N ILE A 173 27.15 4.16 6.00
CA ILE A 173 26.56 2.88 5.57
C ILE A 173 25.19 2.71 6.20
N PHE A 174 24.20 2.41 5.36
CA PHE A 174 22.80 2.21 5.74
C PHE A 174 22.28 0.88 5.21
N GLU A 175 21.46 0.23 6.00
CA GLU A 175 20.83 -1.03 5.64
C GLU A 175 19.33 -0.95 5.83
N THR A 176 18.59 -1.14 4.74
CA THR A 176 17.13 -1.18 4.76
C THR A 176 16.63 -2.59 4.50
N ILE A 177 15.77 -3.08 5.39
CA ILE A 177 15.18 -4.40 5.33
C ILE A 177 13.67 -4.25 5.15
N PHE A 178 13.11 -4.85 4.11
CA PHE A 178 11.68 -4.96 3.88
C PHE A 178 11.26 -6.40 4.07
N THR A 179 10.41 -6.67 5.06
CA THR A 179 9.77 -7.98 5.26
C THR A 179 8.28 -7.85 4.94
N TYR A 180 7.76 -8.66 4.04
CA TYR A 180 6.36 -8.58 3.63
C TYR A 180 5.84 -9.87 3.01
N ASN A 181 4.53 -10.08 3.15
CA ASN A 181 3.84 -11.04 2.31
C ASN A 181 3.65 -10.43 0.93
N THR A 182 3.85 -11.23 -0.10
CA THR A 182 3.72 -10.72 -1.47
C THR A 182 2.33 -10.10 -1.65
N PRO A 183 2.22 -8.83 -2.01
CA PRO A 183 0.92 -8.23 -2.28
C PRO A 183 0.21 -8.94 -3.42
N PHE A 184 -1.11 -9.11 -3.30
CA PHE A 184 -1.89 -9.80 -4.32
C PHE A 184 -1.88 -9.05 -5.66
N SER A 185 -2.05 -7.72 -5.62
CA SER A 185 -2.10 -6.90 -6.84
C SER A 185 -0.72 -6.84 -7.53
N PRO A 186 -0.62 -7.19 -8.82
CA PRO A 186 0.60 -7.01 -9.61
C PRO A 186 1.09 -5.57 -9.69
N SER A 187 0.16 -4.59 -9.58
CA SER A 187 0.46 -3.16 -9.62
C SER A 187 0.80 -2.56 -8.26
N HIS A 188 0.80 -3.35 -7.19
CA HIS A 188 1.22 -2.87 -5.88
C HIS A 188 2.68 -2.42 -5.92
N TRP A 189 3.00 -1.28 -5.28
CA TRP A 189 4.32 -0.64 -5.33
C TRP A 189 5.49 -1.56 -4.99
N LEU A 190 5.31 -2.54 -4.09
CA LEU A 190 6.33 -3.54 -3.77
C LEU A 190 6.54 -4.54 -4.92
N ASN A 191 5.48 -4.96 -5.62
CA ASN A 191 5.61 -5.89 -6.74
C ASN A 191 6.26 -5.20 -7.95
N VAL A 192 5.85 -3.97 -8.24
CA VAL A 192 6.47 -3.12 -9.26
C VAL A 192 7.91 -2.81 -8.87
N GLY A 193 8.14 -2.36 -7.64
CA GLY A 193 9.48 -2.07 -7.12
C GLY A 193 10.40 -3.29 -7.17
N TRP A 194 9.91 -4.46 -6.78
CA TRP A 194 10.65 -5.71 -6.90
C TRP A 194 11.12 -5.96 -8.34
N ARG A 195 10.25 -5.77 -9.32
CA ARG A 195 10.58 -5.96 -10.73
C ARG A 195 11.60 -4.93 -11.20
N ASN A 196 11.31 -3.65 -10.99
CA ASN A 196 12.16 -2.56 -11.45
C ASN A 196 13.55 -2.58 -10.81
N GLU A 197 13.64 -2.74 -9.49
CA GLU A 197 14.93 -2.80 -8.78
C GLU A 197 15.72 -4.04 -9.20
N ARG A 198 15.05 -5.17 -9.50
CA ARG A 198 15.71 -6.38 -9.99
C ARG A 198 16.22 -6.23 -11.42
N GLU A 199 15.48 -5.55 -12.28
CA GLU A 199 15.93 -5.21 -13.64
C GLU A 199 17.14 -4.27 -13.57
N MET A 200 17.08 -3.22 -12.76
CA MET A 200 18.19 -2.28 -12.57
C MET A 200 19.42 -2.96 -11.98
N ALA A 201 19.26 -3.91 -11.05
CA ALA A 201 20.35 -4.70 -10.49
C ALA A 201 20.99 -5.61 -11.56
N SER A 202 20.17 -6.22 -12.43
CA SER A 202 20.68 -7.05 -13.54
C SER A 202 21.45 -6.24 -14.60
N GLU A 203 21.15 -4.95 -14.70
CA GLU A 203 21.88 -4.00 -15.55
C GLU A 203 23.12 -3.40 -14.88
N GLY A 204 23.47 -3.85 -13.68
CA GLY A 204 24.61 -3.35 -12.90
C GLY A 204 24.42 -1.95 -12.32
N ARG A 205 23.18 -1.43 -12.29
CA ARG A 205 22.89 -0.09 -11.75
C ARG A 205 22.72 -0.04 -10.24
N HIS A 206 22.40 -1.21 -9.62
CA HIS A 206 22.29 -1.38 -8.16
C HIS A 206 23.15 -2.53 -7.69
N GLU A 207 24.27 -2.24 -7.09
CA GLU A 207 25.24 -3.27 -6.69
C GLU A 207 24.86 -4.01 -5.40
N LYS A 208 24.09 -3.38 -4.50
CA LYS A 208 23.76 -3.95 -3.19
C LYS A 208 22.26 -3.98 -2.90
N VAL A 209 21.50 -4.54 -3.81
CA VAL A 209 20.08 -4.83 -3.62
C VAL A 209 19.85 -6.33 -3.66
N TYR A 210 19.29 -6.87 -2.59
CA TYR A 210 19.03 -8.29 -2.43
C TYR A 210 17.55 -8.60 -2.51
N PHE A 211 17.22 -9.68 -3.21
CA PHE A 211 15.86 -10.14 -3.40
C PHE A 211 15.73 -11.58 -2.94
N LYS A 212 14.93 -11.81 -1.91
CA LYS A 212 14.60 -13.14 -1.44
C LYS A 212 13.11 -13.39 -1.53
N HIS A 213 12.77 -14.48 -2.18
CA HIS A 213 11.44 -15.04 -2.17
C HIS A 213 11.52 -16.41 -1.50
N VAL A 214 10.81 -16.58 -0.38
CA VAL A 214 10.82 -17.80 0.42
C VAL A 214 9.38 -18.17 0.76
N ASN A 215 9.04 -19.43 0.59
CA ASN A 215 7.73 -19.97 0.92
C ASN A 215 7.84 -21.08 1.98
N LEU A 216 6.71 -21.64 2.42
CA LEU A 216 6.68 -22.68 3.45
C LEU A 216 7.51 -23.92 3.06
N TYR A 217 7.50 -24.33 1.80
CA TYR A 217 8.16 -25.55 1.34
C TYR A 217 9.67 -25.40 1.18
N ASP A 218 10.16 -24.17 1.18
CA ASP A 218 11.60 -23.87 1.21
C ASP A 218 12.20 -24.03 2.62
N ILE A 219 11.34 -24.14 3.65
CA ILE A 219 11.79 -24.28 5.04
C ILE A 219 12.07 -25.75 5.33
N PRO A 220 13.22 -26.08 5.95
CA PRO A 220 13.52 -27.47 6.33
C PRO A 220 12.44 -28.07 7.21
N ARG A 221 12.04 -29.30 6.91
CA ARG A 221 11.05 -30.04 7.71
C ARG A 221 11.49 -30.15 9.17
N GLY A 222 10.52 -30.09 10.08
CA GLY A 222 10.77 -30.12 11.53
C GLY A 222 10.98 -28.76 12.18
N ILE A 223 11.13 -27.67 11.40
CA ILE A 223 11.17 -26.30 11.93
C ILE A 223 9.74 -25.76 12.11
N VAL A 224 8.88 -26.01 11.15
CA VAL A 224 7.45 -25.68 11.21
C VAL A 224 6.67 -26.94 11.57
N PRO A 225 5.67 -26.87 12.46
CA PRO A 225 4.84 -28.04 12.81
C PRO A 225 4.19 -28.69 11.58
N GLU A 226 4.12 -30.03 11.57
CA GLU A 226 3.56 -30.77 10.43
C GLU A 226 2.11 -30.37 10.12
N GLN A 227 1.32 -30.06 11.16
CA GLN A 227 -0.04 -29.54 11.00
C GLN A 227 -0.15 -28.33 10.09
N VAL A 228 0.88 -27.48 10.03
CA VAL A 228 0.88 -26.31 9.12
C VAL A 228 0.97 -26.75 7.67
N TYR A 229 1.72 -27.82 7.39
CA TYR A 229 1.80 -28.40 6.05
C TYR A 229 0.47 -29.08 5.67
N ASP A 230 -0.15 -29.79 6.61
CA ASP A 230 -1.48 -30.41 6.39
C ASP A 230 -2.52 -29.32 6.06
N MET A 231 -2.51 -28.21 6.80
CA MET A 231 -3.38 -27.05 6.53
C MET A 231 -3.08 -26.42 5.16
N ALA A 232 -1.81 -26.34 4.78
CA ALA A 232 -1.42 -25.80 3.49
C ALA A 232 -1.86 -26.68 2.33
N GLU A 233 -1.76 -28.03 2.46
CA GLU A 233 -2.26 -28.95 1.45
C GLU A 233 -3.80 -28.94 1.36
N ALA A 234 -4.51 -28.91 2.49
CA ALA A 234 -5.96 -28.73 2.50
C ALA A 234 -6.36 -27.43 1.78
N MET A 235 -5.67 -26.31 2.05
CA MET A 235 -5.90 -25.07 1.33
C MET A 235 -5.64 -25.21 -0.18
N ARG A 236 -4.61 -25.96 -0.57
CA ARG A 236 -4.29 -26.23 -1.97
C ARG A 236 -5.40 -26.96 -2.70
N GLU A 237 -5.99 -27.96 -2.04
CA GLU A 237 -7.11 -28.73 -2.58
C GLU A 237 -8.38 -27.89 -2.66
N GLU A 238 -8.64 -27.07 -1.63
CA GLU A 238 -9.83 -26.22 -1.56
C GLU A 238 -9.76 -25.00 -2.48
N ASN A 239 -8.61 -24.33 -2.51
CA ASN A 239 -8.43 -23.09 -3.25
C ASN A 239 -6.98 -22.89 -3.69
N LEU A 240 -6.65 -23.42 -4.85
CA LEU A 240 -5.31 -23.36 -5.41
C LEU A 240 -4.77 -21.92 -5.54
N GLN A 241 -5.61 -20.94 -5.86
CA GLN A 241 -5.17 -19.55 -6.01
C GLN A 241 -4.81 -18.92 -4.66
N GLU A 242 -5.60 -19.21 -3.63
CA GLU A 242 -5.29 -18.77 -2.26
C GLU A 242 -4.01 -19.42 -1.75
N TRP A 243 -3.84 -20.71 -1.98
CA TRP A 243 -2.62 -21.42 -1.64
C TRP A 243 -1.39 -20.82 -2.33
N LYS A 244 -1.48 -20.55 -3.64
CA LYS A 244 -0.40 -19.89 -4.39
C LYS A 244 -0.03 -18.54 -3.79
N HIS A 245 -1.04 -17.75 -3.41
CA HIS A 245 -0.81 -16.44 -2.83
C HIS A 245 -0.34 -16.51 -1.36
N VAL A 246 -1.07 -17.22 -0.49
CA VAL A 246 -0.84 -17.18 0.97
C VAL A 246 0.37 -18.03 1.37
N ILE A 247 0.53 -19.20 0.77
CA ILE A 247 1.59 -20.16 1.12
C ILE A 247 2.80 -19.99 0.23
N MET A 248 2.61 -19.96 -1.08
CA MET A 248 3.73 -19.82 -2.02
C MET A 248 4.22 -18.38 -2.14
N GLY A 249 3.42 -17.40 -1.73
CA GLY A 249 3.78 -15.97 -1.83
C GLY A 249 3.83 -15.47 -3.28
N GLU A 250 3.06 -16.06 -4.16
CA GLU A 250 2.96 -15.61 -5.54
C GLU A 250 2.11 -14.34 -5.65
N VAL A 251 2.40 -13.53 -6.65
CA VAL A 251 1.55 -12.40 -7.01
C VAL A 251 0.22 -12.94 -7.53
N GLY A 252 -0.88 -12.28 -7.20
CA GLY A 252 -2.20 -12.69 -7.64
C GLY A 252 -2.32 -12.76 -9.17
N ASP A 253 -3.12 -13.70 -9.65
CA ASP A 253 -3.44 -13.80 -11.06
C ASP A 253 -4.35 -12.62 -11.46
N PRO A 254 -3.98 -11.82 -12.48
CA PRO A 254 -4.85 -10.76 -12.98
C PRO A 254 -6.27 -11.24 -13.32
N ALA A 255 -6.45 -12.51 -13.68
CA ALA A 255 -7.76 -13.09 -13.96
C ALA A 255 -8.70 -13.15 -12.73
N THR A 256 -8.16 -13.10 -11.51
CA THR A 256 -8.94 -13.07 -10.26
C THR A 256 -9.20 -11.67 -9.73
N MET A 257 -8.58 -10.66 -10.32
CA MET A 257 -8.79 -9.26 -9.94
C MET A 257 -10.06 -8.71 -10.60
N VAL A 258 -10.83 -7.95 -9.82
CA VAL A 258 -12.01 -7.24 -10.35
C VAL A 258 -11.60 -6.17 -11.38
N PHE A 259 -10.47 -5.50 -11.13
CA PHE A 259 -9.95 -4.43 -11.98
C PHE A 259 -8.54 -4.75 -12.51
N PRO A 260 -8.39 -5.70 -13.45
CA PRO A 260 -7.07 -6.12 -13.93
C PRO A 260 -6.34 -5.04 -14.76
N LYS A 261 -7.06 -4.00 -15.18
CA LYS A 261 -6.56 -2.89 -16.00
C LYS A 261 -6.27 -1.62 -15.17
N LEU A 262 -6.09 -1.80 -13.87
CA LEU A 262 -5.76 -0.72 -12.94
C LEU A 262 -4.29 -0.32 -13.08
N GLN A 263 -4.04 0.99 -13.22
CA GLN A 263 -2.70 1.56 -13.30
C GLN A 263 -2.55 2.68 -12.26
N PRO A 264 -1.47 2.72 -11.48
CA PRO A 264 -1.13 3.90 -10.69
C PRO A 264 -0.74 5.03 -11.65
N MET A 265 -1.24 6.25 -11.42
CA MET A 265 -1.05 7.37 -12.34
C MET A 265 0.44 7.68 -12.59
N ARG A 266 1.32 7.40 -11.64
CA ARG A 266 2.76 7.59 -11.83
C ARG A 266 3.39 6.65 -12.86
N GLU A 267 2.93 5.41 -12.93
CA GLU A 267 3.41 4.45 -13.93
C GLU A 267 2.87 4.73 -15.33
N CYS A 268 1.71 5.35 -15.40
CA CYS A 268 1.12 5.82 -16.64
C CYS A 268 1.24 7.34 -16.81
N ASP A 269 2.21 7.98 -16.13
CA ASP A 269 2.53 9.39 -16.37
C ASP A 269 2.87 9.58 -17.84
N VAL A 270 2.03 10.35 -18.50
CA VAL A 270 2.08 10.60 -19.93
C VAL A 270 2.87 11.87 -20.14
N ASP A 271 3.78 11.87 -21.11
CA ASP A 271 4.30 13.12 -21.65
C ASP A 271 3.15 13.82 -22.41
N TRP A 272 2.46 14.71 -21.72
CA TRP A 272 1.30 15.43 -22.23
C TRP A 272 1.64 16.39 -23.38
N GLU A 273 2.92 16.71 -23.58
CA GLU A 273 3.41 17.58 -24.64
C GLU A 273 3.78 16.78 -25.91
N ALA A 274 3.96 15.47 -25.80
CA ALA A 274 4.28 14.62 -26.92
C ALA A 274 3.13 14.56 -27.95
N LYS A 275 3.47 14.67 -29.22
CA LYS A 275 2.49 14.70 -30.31
C LYS A 275 1.64 13.44 -30.40
N GLU A 276 2.21 12.29 -30.08
CA GLU A 276 1.51 11.00 -30.04
C GLU A 276 0.43 10.94 -28.97
N ASN A 277 0.53 11.74 -27.93
CA ASN A 277 -0.40 11.79 -26.82
C ASN A 277 -1.54 12.79 -26.99
N TRP A 278 -1.75 13.33 -28.20
CA TRP A 278 -2.76 14.34 -28.48
C TRP A 278 -4.18 13.95 -28.04
N ILE A 279 -4.51 12.64 -28.06
CA ILE A 279 -5.82 12.15 -27.58
C ILE A 279 -5.98 12.39 -26.08
N LEU A 280 -4.92 12.15 -25.31
CA LEU A 280 -4.90 12.29 -23.84
C LEU A 280 -4.75 13.75 -23.43
N ALA A 281 -3.90 14.49 -24.14
CA ALA A 281 -3.63 15.89 -23.87
C ALA A 281 -4.77 16.83 -24.24
N SER A 282 -5.70 16.41 -25.10
CA SER A 282 -6.83 17.24 -25.50
C SER A 282 -7.91 17.30 -24.41
N PRO A 283 -8.17 18.47 -23.80
CA PRO A 283 -9.19 18.64 -22.76
C PRO A 283 -10.61 18.26 -23.25
N ASN A 284 -10.92 18.41 -24.53
CA ASN A 284 -12.22 18.12 -25.13
C ASN A 284 -12.53 16.62 -25.21
N ASN A 285 -11.52 15.78 -25.08
CA ASN A 285 -11.68 14.32 -25.08
C ASN A 285 -12.07 13.78 -23.70
N TRP A 286 -11.96 14.61 -22.68
CA TRP A 286 -12.30 14.25 -21.31
C TRP A 286 -13.69 14.73 -20.90
N ARG A 287 -14.38 13.90 -20.14
CA ARG A 287 -15.59 14.24 -19.39
C ARG A 287 -15.29 14.17 -17.92
N TRP A 288 -15.62 15.19 -17.18
CA TRP A 288 -15.32 15.32 -15.76
C TRP A 288 -16.57 15.14 -14.92
N PHE A 289 -16.43 14.43 -13.81
CA PHE A 289 -17.50 14.12 -12.88
C PHE A 289 -17.02 14.28 -11.45
N CYS A 290 -17.96 14.60 -10.55
CA CYS A 290 -17.73 14.56 -9.12
C CYS A 290 -18.87 13.78 -8.47
N GLY A 291 -18.51 12.81 -7.64
CA GLY A 291 -19.44 12.00 -6.85
C GLY A 291 -19.20 12.22 -5.35
N CYS A 292 -20.29 12.18 -4.57
CA CYS A 292 -20.22 12.18 -3.12
C CYS A 292 -21.14 11.10 -2.55
N ASP A 293 -20.61 10.27 -1.66
CA ASP A 293 -21.39 9.37 -0.84
C ASP A 293 -21.28 9.78 0.62
N TYR A 294 -22.45 9.89 1.25
CA TYR A 294 -22.54 10.30 2.64
C TYR A 294 -22.48 9.10 3.56
N GLY A 295 -21.54 9.15 4.50
CA GLY A 295 -21.48 8.29 5.68
C GLY A 295 -21.24 9.15 6.91
N TYR A 296 -21.50 8.59 8.08
CA TYR A 296 -21.23 9.30 9.33
C TYR A 296 -20.27 8.51 10.21
N SER A 297 -20.65 7.32 10.63
CA SER A 297 -19.82 6.39 11.41
C SER A 297 -20.56 5.04 11.55
N PRO A 298 -19.93 3.90 11.30
CA PRO A 298 -18.51 3.70 10.92
C PRO A 298 -18.17 4.03 9.45
N ASP A 299 -19.17 4.18 8.59
CA ASP A 299 -18.98 4.47 7.18
C ASP A 299 -18.54 5.93 6.97
N PRO A 300 -17.46 6.19 6.22
CA PRO A 300 -17.01 7.55 5.96
C PRO A 300 -17.89 8.25 4.92
N THR A 301 -17.89 9.59 4.97
CA THR A 301 -18.29 10.40 3.80
C THR A 301 -17.11 10.42 2.82
N VAL A 302 -17.39 10.16 1.55
CA VAL A 302 -16.38 10.13 0.49
C VAL A 302 -16.79 11.01 -0.67
N GLY A 303 -15.84 11.79 -1.18
CA GLY A 303 -15.95 12.52 -2.43
C GLY A 303 -14.83 12.12 -3.38
N VAL A 304 -15.12 12.12 -4.70
CA VAL A 304 -14.12 11.80 -5.72
C VAL A 304 -14.30 12.65 -6.97
N VAL A 305 -13.19 13.03 -7.60
CA VAL A 305 -13.13 13.69 -8.91
C VAL A 305 -12.63 12.67 -9.95
N VAL A 306 -13.40 12.52 -11.03
CA VAL A 306 -13.09 11.54 -12.07
C VAL A 306 -13.17 12.16 -13.45
N GLY A 307 -12.21 11.81 -14.29
CA GLY A 307 -12.21 12.05 -15.73
C GLY A 307 -12.44 10.76 -16.51
N TYR A 308 -13.21 10.84 -17.59
CA TYR A 308 -13.32 9.77 -18.56
C TYR A 308 -12.95 10.27 -19.95
N ASN A 309 -11.86 9.69 -20.51
CA ASN A 309 -11.48 9.95 -21.90
C ASN A 309 -12.31 9.05 -22.82
N LYS A 310 -13.21 9.65 -23.57
CA LYS A 310 -14.16 8.92 -24.43
C LYS A 310 -13.52 8.25 -25.65
N ILE A 311 -12.33 8.71 -26.06
CA ILE A 311 -11.61 8.16 -27.22
C ILE A 311 -10.66 7.05 -26.77
N ALA A 312 -9.79 7.35 -25.80
CA ALA A 312 -8.84 6.38 -25.26
C ALA A 312 -9.50 5.33 -24.35
N LYS A 313 -10.74 5.58 -23.89
CA LYS A 313 -11.49 4.70 -22.97
C LYS A 313 -10.79 4.54 -21.61
N ILE A 314 -10.17 5.60 -21.12
CA ILE A 314 -9.47 5.65 -19.86
C ILE A 314 -10.33 6.36 -18.81
N LEU A 315 -10.49 5.75 -17.66
CA LEU A 315 -11.06 6.34 -16.46
C LEU A 315 -9.93 6.82 -15.56
N TRP A 316 -9.91 8.10 -15.21
CA TRP A 316 -8.88 8.68 -14.34
C TRP A 316 -9.49 9.21 -13.05
N ILE A 317 -9.16 8.61 -11.90
CA ILE A 317 -9.52 9.12 -10.57
C ILE A 317 -8.42 10.09 -10.15
N VAL A 318 -8.77 11.38 -10.07
CA VAL A 318 -7.82 12.49 -9.95
C VAL A 318 -7.58 12.90 -8.51
N ASP A 319 -8.66 12.97 -7.72
CA ASP A 319 -8.60 13.43 -6.33
C ASP A 319 -9.76 12.83 -5.53
N GLU A 320 -9.54 12.67 -4.22
CA GLU A 320 -10.54 12.18 -3.28
C GLU A 320 -10.53 12.97 -1.97
N CYS A 321 -11.65 12.94 -1.27
CA CYS A 321 -11.71 13.27 0.15
C CYS A 321 -12.51 12.19 0.88
N CYS A 322 -12.05 11.82 2.07
CA CYS A 322 -12.63 10.75 2.87
C CYS A 322 -12.53 11.09 4.35
N GLY A 323 -13.61 10.93 5.09
CA GLY A 323 -13.60 11.13 6.53
C GLY A 323 -14.91 10.74 7.21
N THR A 324 -14.81 10.46 8.50
CA THR A 324 -15.95 10.07 9.36
C THR A 324 -16.36 11.19 10.28
N ARG A 325 -17.63 11.22 10.67
CA ARG A 325 -18.21 12.19 11.64
C ARG A 325 -18.06 13.65 11.20
N TRP A 326 -18.04 13.91 9.88
CA TRP A 326 -18.02 15.26 9.37
C TRP A 326 -19.38 15.94 9.54
N SER A 327 -19.39 17.21 9.93
CA SER A 327 -20.56 18.08 9.81
C SER A 327 -20.79 18.46 8.36
N GLU A 328 -21.96 19.03 8.04
CA GLU A 328 -22.28 19.48 6.68
C GLU A 328 -21.29 20.55 6.20
N GLU A 329 -20.83 21.43 7.07
CA GLU A 329 -19.83 22.46 6.77
C GLU A 329 -18.46 21.80 6.50
N ALA A 330 -18.08 20.78 7.29
CA ALA A 330 -16.83 20.05 7.07
C ALA A 330 -16.87 19.27 5.74
N ILE A 331 -18.01 18.66 5.40
CA ILE A 331 -18.20 18.02 4.09
C ILE A 331 -18.03 19.06 2.98
N ALA A 332 -18.74 20.19 3.10
CA ALA A 332 -18.69 21.24 2.10
C ALA A 332 -17.27 21.80 1.91
N PHE A 333 -16.55 22.01 2.99
CA PHE A 333 -15.16 22.46 2.97
C PHE A 333 -14.26 21.44 2.25
N ASN A 334 -14.27 20.17 2.69
CA ASN A 334 -13.40 19.13 2.12
C ASN A 334 -13.72 18.85 0.64
N MET A 335 -14.99 18.88 0.25
CA MET A 335 -15.40 18.72 -1.14
C MET A 335 -14.89 19.87 -2.03
N LYS A 336 -14.97 21.12 -1.56
CA LYS A 336 -14.47 22.29 -2.29
C LYS A 336 -12.94 22.24 -2.43
N GLU A 337 -12.24 21.85 -1.36
CA GLU A 337 -10.79 21.66 -1.38
C GLU A 337 -10.37 20.56 -2.36
N MET A 338 -11.04 19.40 -2.34
CA MET A 338 -10.84 18.33 -3.30
C MET A 338 -11.05 18.79 -4.75
N LEU A 339 -12.14 19.49 -5.02
CA LEU A 339 -12.41 20.03 -6.36
C LEU A 339 -11.36 21.05 -6.80
N SER A 340 -10.86 21.88 -5.87
CA SER A 340 -9.79 22.84 -6.14
C SER A 340 -8.47 22.14 -6.48
N ARG A 341 -8.07 21.16 -5.66
CA ARG A 341 -6.83 20.37 -5.89
C ARG A 341 -6.91 19.60 -7.20
N GLY A 342 -8.02 18.85 -7.40
CA GLY A 342 -8.25 18.08 -8.62
C GLY A 342 -8.26 18.96 -9.88
N GLY A 343 -8.92 20.12 -9.81
CA GLY A 343 -8.92 21.10 -10.89
C GLY A 343 -7.52 21.63 -11.22
N ASN A 344 -6.72 21.93 -10.20
CA ASN A 344 -5.32 22.36 -10.38
C ASN A 344 -4.45 21.25 -10.99
N ALA A 345 -4.61 20.01 -10.54
CA ALA A 345 -3.89 18.85 -11.09
C ALA A 345 -4.21 18.63 -12.56
N ILE A 346 -5.50 18.70 -12.93
CA ILE A 346 -5.97 18.59 -14.32
C ILE A 346 -5.43 19.73 -15.16
N GLY A 347 -5.59 20.99 -14.69
CA GLY A 347 -5.13 22.16 -15.41
C GLY A 347 -3.63 22.14 -15.69
N LYS A 348 -2.83 21.69 -14.73
CA LYS A 348 -1.38 21.54 -14.88
C LYS A 348 -1.01 20.48 -15.93
N ARG A 349 -1.68 19.31 -15.90
CA ARG A 349 -1.37 18.20 -16.80
C ARG A 349 -1.88 18.42 -18.23
N LEU A 350 -3.06 19.00 -18.39
CA LEU A 350 -3.64 19.25 -19.71
C LEU A 350 -3.30 20.63 -20.28
N SER A 351 -2.53 21.45 -19.55
CA SER A 351 -2.18 22.82 -19.95
C SER A 351 -3.40 23.66 -20.38
N ALA A 352 -4.54 23.44 -19.72
CA ALA A 352 -5.84 24.00 -20.11
C ALA A 352 -6.67 24.45 -18.92
N LYS A 353 -7.60 25.38 -19.19
CA LYS A 353 -8.62 25.75 -18.22
C LYS A 353 -9.55 24.54 -17.98
N THR A 354 -9.63 24.08 -16.72
CA THR A 354 -10.51 22.97 -16.35
C THR A 354 -11.92 23.44 -15.99
N VAL A 355 -12.89 22.56 -16.21
CA VAL A 355 -14.27 22.72 -15.73
C VAL A 355 -14.44 22.21 -14.29
N VAL A 356 -13.42 21.54 -13.76
CA VAL A 356 -13.38 21.07 -12.36
C VAL A 356 -13.02 22.25 -11.48
N THR A 357 -14.00 22.78 -10.79
CA THR A 357 -13.91 23.95 -9.91
C THR A 357 -14.74 23.70 -8.65
N PRO A 358 -14.52 24.46 -7.56
CA PRO A 358 -15.35 24.34 -6.35
C PRO A 358 -16.88 24.49 -6.56
N SER A 359 -17.29 25.05 -7.70
CA SER A 359 -18.71 25.19 -8.09
C SER A 359 -19.23 24.06 -8.98
N MET A 360 -18.41 23.05 -9.25
CA MET A 360 -18.80 21.91 -10.08
C MET A 360 -19.99 21.16 -9.49
N LEU A 361 -20.87 20.65 -10.36
CA LEU A 361 -22.00 19.81 -9.94
C LEU A 361 -21.50 18.49 -9.34
N ILE A 362 -21.91 18.22 -8.12
CA ILE A 362 -21.63 17.00 -7.38
C ILE A 362 -22.89 16.12 -7.40
N ASN A 363 -22.73 14.89 -7.81
CA ASN A 363 -23.81 13.91 -7.75
C ASN A 363 -23.74 13.14 -6.43
N SER A 364 -24.86 13.02 -5.72
CA SER A 364 -24.88 12.34 -4.43
C SER A 364 -26.13 11.50 -4.21
N GLU A 365 -25.96 10.39 -3.54
CA GLU A 365 -27.03 9.47 -3.15
C GLU A 365 -27.42 9.69 -1.67
N ILE A 366 -27.73 10.91 -1.30
CA ILE A 366 -28.02 11.32 0.09
C ILE A 366 -29.51 11.62 0.26
N ASP A 367 -30.00 11.48 1.52
CA ASP A 367 -31.31 11.96 1.92
C ASP A 367 -31.46 13.46 1.60
N ASN A 368 -32.60 13.85 1.06
CA ASN A 368 -32.88 15.23 0.65
C ASN A 368 -32.62 16.26 1.76
N ARG A 369 -32.82 15.89 3.03
CA ARG A 369 -32.58 16.79 4.17
C ARG A 369 -31.10 17.17 4.31
N ILE A 370 -30.19 16.21 4.11
CA ILE A 370 -28.74 16.46 4.17
C ILE A 370 -28.30 17.24 2.91
N ILE A 371 -28.91 16.94 1.76
CA ILE A 371 -28.63 17.69 0.52
C ILE A 371 -28.95 19.18 0.69
N ASP A 372 -30.07 19.52 1.34
CA ASP A 372 -30.44 20.92 1.55
C ASP A 372 -29.47 21.63 2.50
N GLY A 373 -28.98 20.94 3.54
CA GLY A 373 -27.91 21.44 4.41
C GLY A 373 -26.60 21.68 3.64
N LEU A 374 -26.18 20.72 2.83
CA LEU A 374 -24.97 20.84 1.99
C LEU A 374 -25.08 21.95 0.94
N ARG A 375 -26.27 22.18 0.39
CA ARG A 375 -26.53 23.31 -0.51
C ARG A 375 -26.45 24.64 0.25
N THR A 376 -26.98 24.69 1.46
CA THR A 376 -26.85 25.86 2.35
C THR A 376 -25.39 26.14 2.69
N ALA A 377 -24.57 25.09 2.88
CA ALA A 377 -23.13 25.20 3.05
C ALA A 377 -22.37 25.55 1.73
N GLY A 378 -23.10 25.75 0.64
CA GLY A 378 -22.59 26.26 -0.62
C GLY A 378 -22.03 25.22 -1.57
N LEU A 379 -22.48 23.95 -1.49
CA LEU A 379 -22.20 22.93 -2.50
C LEU A 379 -23.24 22.94 -3.61
N ASN A 380 -22.79 22.79 -4.84
CA ASN A 380 -23.66 22.53 -5.98
C ASN A 380 -23.90 21.01 -6.09
N ILE A 381 -24.85 20.50 -5.31
CA ILE A 381 -25.09 19.05 -5.15
C ILE A 381 -26.46 18.65 -5.69
N TYR A 382 -26.49 17.50 -6.39
CA TYR A 382 -27.70 16.96 -7.01
C TYR A 382 -27.98 15.54 -6.49
N PRO A 383 -29.20 15.26 -6.01
CA PRO A 383 -29.59 13.93 -5.54
C PRO A 383 -29.75 12.95 -6.70
N ILE A 384 -29.26 11.74 -6.47
CA ILE A 384 -29.42 10.63 -7.41
C ILE A 384 -30.19 9.50 -6.75
N LYS A 385 -31.04 8.82 -7.54
CA LYS A 385 -31.77 7.65 -7.05
C LYS A 385 -31.12 6.35 -7.56
N LYS A 386 -30.88 5.42 -6.64
CA LYS A 386 -30.55 4.04 -6.98
C LYS A 386 -31.74 3.37 -7.66
N PHE A 387 -31.44 2.53 -8.60
CA PHE A 387 -32.42 1.66 -9.25
C PHE A 387 -31.93 0.20 -9.20
N SER A 388 -32.85 -0.75 -9.30
CA SER A 388 -32.51 -2.16 -9.30
C SER A 388 -31.52 -2.50 -10.42
N GLY A 389 -30.44 -3.22 -10.12
CA GLY A 389 -29.38 -3.58 -11.09
C GLY A 389 -28.33 -2.49 -11.34
N SER A 390 -28.45 -1.32 -10.71
CA SER A 390 -27.44 -0.25 -10.89
C SER A 390 -26.02 -0.66 -10.48
N ARG A 391 -25.85 -1.55 -9.51
CA ARG A 391 -24.55 -2.12 -9.11
C ARG A 391 -23.92 -2.93 -10.23
N ASP A 392 -24.69 -3.80 -10.87
CA ASP A 392 -24.20 -4.66 -11.95
C ASP A 392 -23.77 -3.84 -13.15
N ILE A 393 -24.54 -2.80 -13.48
CA ILE A 393 -24.21 -1.87 -14.57
C ILE A 393 -22.93 -1.11 -14.27
N SER A 394 -22.75 -0.66 -13.03
CA SER A 394 -21.52 0.01 -12.59
C SER A 394 -20.30 -0.89 -12.68
N TYR A 395 -20.46 -2.12 -12.21
CA TYR A 395 -19.43 -3.15 -12.30
C TYR A 395 -19.05 -3.41 -13.76
N GLN A 396 -20.04 -3.66 -14.63
CA GLN A 396 -19.79 -3.93 -16.04
C GLN A 396 -19.15 -2.73 -16.76
N PHE A 397 -19.50 -1.51 -16.36
CA PHE A 397 -18.83 -0.31 -16.88
C PHE A 397 -17.36 -0.28 -16.49
N LEU A 398 -17.03 -0.48 -15.21
CA LEU A 398 -15.66 -0.42 -14.70
C LEU A 398 -14.77 -1.58 -15.18
N THR A 399 -15.36 -2.74 -15.41
CA THR A 399 -14.63 -3.92 -15.89
C THR A 399 -14.58 -4.06 -17.43
N GLY A 400 -15.22 -3.14 -18.15
CA GLY A 400 -15.19 -3.11 -19.61
C GLY A 400 -16.28 -3.92 -20.30
N GLY A 401 -17.29 -4.40 -19.55
CA GLY A 401 -18.38 -5.22 -20.11
C GLY A 401 -19.32 -4.47 -21.06
N TYR A 402 -19.63 -3.19 -20.78
CA TYR A 402 -20.55 -2.39 -21.59
C TYR A 402 -19.94 -1.19 -22.31
N SER A 403 -18.83 -0.68 -21.83
CA SER A 403 -18.37 0.63 -22.26
C SER A 403 -16.92 0.71 -22.56
N ASP A 404 -16.30 -0.41 -22.58
CA ASP A 404 -14.97 -0.29 -23.09
C ASP A 404 -13.98 0.51 -22.23
N VAL A 405 -14.13 0.59 -20.89
CA VAL A 405 -13.05 1.10 -20.07
C VAL A 405 -11.84 0.18 -20.25
N LYS A 406 -10.80 0.70 -20.91
CA LYS A 406 -9.59 -0.06 -21.20
C LYS A 406 -8.62 -0.01 -20.05
N GLU A 407 -8.55 1.11 -19.36
CA GLU A 407 -7.66 1.33 -18.23
C GLU A 407 -8.32 2.21 -17.18
N ILE A 408 -7.99 1.98 -15.92
CA ILE A 408 -8.36 2.82 -14.79
C ILE A 408 -7.08 3.39 -14.21
N TRP A 409 -6.91 4.69 -14.30
CA TRP A 409 -5.79 5.41 -13.73
C TRP A 409 -6.18 6.02 -12.39
N ILE A 410 -5.38 5.78 -11.36
CA ILE A 410 -5.60 6.38 -10.04
C ILE A 410 -4.32 7.07 -9.62
N ASP A 411 -4.41 8.34 -9.23
CA ASP A 411 -3.33 9.02 -8.53
C ASP A 411 -3.18 8.39 -7.14
N SER A 412 -2.33 7.38 -7.04
CA SER A 412 -2.19 6.55 -5.85
C SER A 412 -1.66 7.29 -4.62
N GLU A 413 -1.09 8.48 -4.80
CA GLU A 413 -0.64 9.33 -3.70
C GLU A 413 -1.74 10.25 -3.21
N GLN A 414 -2.50 10.81 -4.13
CA GLN A 414 -3.61 11.70 -3.82
C GLN A 414 -4.88 10.92 -3.45
N CYS A 415 -5.14 9.79 -4.11
CA CYS A 415 -6.34 8.96 -3.95
C CYS A 415 -6.01 7.62 -3.26
N LYS A 416 -5.53 7.69 -2.02
CA LYS A 416 -5.07 6.51 -1.27
C LYS A 416 -6.18 5.51 -0.96
N THR A 417 -7.38 6.00 -0.66
CA THR A 417 -8.54 5.15 -0.37
C THR A 417 -9.00 4.45 -1.63
N ALA A 418 -9.18 5.20 -2.73
CA ALA A 418 -9.54 4.65 -4.02
C ALA A 418 -8.52 3.61 -4.50
N TRP A 419 -7.24 3.93 -4.39
CA TRP A 419 -6.17 2.99 -4.75
C TRP A 419 -6.26 1.68 -3.95
N ALA A 420 -6.40 1.77 -2.62
CA ALA A 420 -6.50 0.60 -1.75
C ALA A 420 -7.73 -0.26 -2.07
N GLU A 421 -8.88 0.36 -2.33
CA GLU A 421 -10.13 -0.33 -2.66
C GLU A 421 -10.07 -1.01 -4.03
N PHE A 422 -9.62 -0.31 -5.07
CA PHE A 422 -9.56 -0.87 -6.43
C PHE A 422 -8.47 -1.95 -6.55
N SER A 423 -7.30 -1.72 -5.98
CA SER A 423 -6.20 -2.70 -6.05
C SER A 423 -6.41 -3.93 -5.18
N GLY A 424 -7.24 -3.82 -4.15
CA GLY A 424 -7.61 -4.93 -3.26
C GLY A 424 -8.90 -5.65 -3.63
N ALA A 425 -9.60 -5.22 -4.69
CA ALA A 425 -10.86 -5.82 -5.10
C ALA A 425 -10.65 -7.17 -5.80
N GLU A 426 -11.25 -8.24 -5.22
CA GLU A 426 -11.19 -9.60 -5.73
C GLU A 426 -12.59 -10.14 -6.02
N PHE A 427 -12.71 -11.02 -7.00
CA PHE A 427 -13.96 -11.76 -7.23
C PHE A 427 -14.29 -12.64 -6.03
N PRO A 428 -15.60 -12.85 -5.73
CA PRO A 428 -16.01 -13.80 -4.72
C PRO A 428 -15.44 -15.20 -5.04
N ARG A 429 -14.84 -15.81 -4.05
CA ARG A 429 -14.28 -17.15 -4.20
C ARG A 429 -15.41 -18.18 -4.13
N ARG A 430 -15.29 -19.29 -4.85
CA ARG A 430 -16.21 -20.42 -4.77
C ARG A 430 -15.61 -21.52 -3.91
N ASP A 431 -16.43 -22.17 -3.09
CA ASP A 431 -16.04 -23.40 -2.39
C ASP A 431 -15.94 -24.59 -3.37
N ILE A 432 -15.50 -25.74 -2.87
CA ILE A 432 -15.34 -26.99 -3.64
C ILE A 432 -16.64 -27.41 -4.34
N ASN A 433 -17.81 -27.02 -3.81
CA ASN A 433 -19.12 -27.34 -4.34
C ASN A 433 -19.61 -26.29 -5.35
N GLY A 434 -18.79 -25.31 -5.68
CA GLY A 434 -19.14 -24.20 -6.58
C GLY A 434 -20.06 -23.16 -5.93
N LYS A 435 -20.31 -23.25 -4.61
CA LYS A 435 -21.08 -22.27 -3.86
C LYS A 435 -20.20 -21.06 -3.60
N GLU A 436 -20.67 -19.89 -3.98
CA GLU A 436 -19.96 -18.66 -3.68
C GLU A 436 -19.77 -18.54 -2.16
N ILE A 437 -18.52 -18.50 -1.74
CA ILE A 437 -18.18 -18.04 -0.40
C ILE A 437 -18.46 -16.56 -0.46
N ILE A 438 -19.60 -16.15 0.06
CA ILE A 438 -20.00 -14.75 0.17
C ILE A 438 -18.97 -14.06 1.06
N ILE A 439 -17.88 -13.62 0.47
CA ILE A 439 -17.03 -12.61 1.06
C ILE A 439 -17.81 -11.32 0.82
N GLN A 440 -18.71 -11.05 1.76
CA GLN A 440 -19.62 -9.93 1.85
C GLN A 440 -19.63 -8.96 0.67
N GLU A 441 -20.86 -8.81 0.18
CA GLU A 441 -21.38 -7.69 -0.62
C GLU A 441 -20.36 -6.79 -1.30
N TRP A 442 -20.23 -7.01 -2.58
CA TRP A 442 -19.51 -6.21 -3.57
C TRP A 442 -18.05 -5.92 -3.22
N PRO A 443 -17.09 -6.20 -4.11
CA PRO A 443 -15.71 -6.50 -3.74
C PRO A 443 -15.25 -5.67 -2.56
N THR A 444 -15.53 -6.18 -1.39
CA THR A 444 -15.12 -5.59 -0.14
C THR A 444 -13.69 -6.03 0.09
N VAL A 445 -12.79 -5.07 0.11
CA VAL A 445 -11.51 -5.23 0.78
C VAL A 445 -11.78 -5.94 2.11
N ARG A 446 -11.12 -7.08 2.32
CA ARG A 446 -11.21 -7.87 3.56
C ARG A 446 -10.87 -7.02 4.78
N ARG A 447 -11.84 -6.30 5.32
CA ARG A 447 -11.85 -5.90 6.74
C ARG A 447 -13.29 -5.84 7.22
N PRO A 448 -13.62 -6.37 8.42
CA PRO A 448 -14.96 -6.37 8.98
C PRO A 448 -15.50 -4.98 9.34
N GLN A 449 -14.82 -3.91 8.98
CA GLN A 449 -15.13 -2.53 9.39
C GLN A 449 -15.19 -1.50 8.25
N TYR A 450 -14.95 -1.91 7.00
CA TYR A 450 -15.06 -1.00 5.86
C TYR A 450 -16.03 -1.59 4.83
N ARG A 451 -17.21 -1.00 4.76
CA ARG A 451 -17.93 -0.99 3.49
C ARG A 451 -17.09 -0.18 2.51
N PRO A 452 -16.93 -0.60 1.24
CA PRO A 452 -16.28 0.24 0.24
C PRO A 452 -16.96 1.60 0.31
N ALA A 453 -16.15 2.64 0.39
CA ALA A 453 -16.69 3.98 0.45
C ALA A 453 -17.57 4.14 -0.78
N SER A 454 -18.87 4.21 -0.56
CA SER A 454 -19.89 4.17 -1.62
C SER A 454 -19.81 5.38 -2.56
N GLY A 455 -18.94 6.36 -2.28
CA GLY A 455 -18.59 7.43 -3.20
C GLY A 455 -18.08 6.95 -4.54
N MET A 456 -17.37 5.81 -4.58
CA MET A 456 -16.95 5.21 -5.84
C MET A 456 -18.07 4.46 -6.56
N GLN A 457 -19.00 3.89 -5.83
CA GLN A 457 -20.26 3.42 -6.41
C GLN A 457 -21.03 4.56 -7.06
N LEU A 458 -21.01 5.76 -6.50
CA LEU A 458 -21.71 6.93 -7.04
C LEU A 458 -21.10 7.50 -8.31
N LEU A 459 -19.81 7.33 -8.55
CA LEU A 459 -19.21 7.65 -9.85
C LEU A 459 -19.85 6.86 -10.98
N THR A 460 -20.24 5.64 -10.66
CA THR A 460 -20.93 4.77 -11.60
C THR A 460 -22.44 4.92 -11.50
N TYR A 461 -23.01 5.25 -10.35
CA TYR A 461 -24.43 5.27 -10.10
C TYR A 461 -25.16 6.54 -10.53
N GLY A 462 -24.61 7.68 -10.29
CA GLY A 462 -25.37 8.92 -10.41
C GLY A 462 -25.75 9.33 -11.79
N LYS A 463 -25.05 8.82 -12.74
CA LYS A 463 -25.33 8.99 -14.15
C LYS A 463 -25.14 7.71 -14.95
N VAL A 464 -25.08 6.54 -14.30
CA VAL A 464 -25.00 5.30 -15.08
C VAL A 464 -26.33 4.97 -15.76
N LYS A 465 -27.45 5.46 -15.28
CA LYS A 465 -28.59 5.64 -16.19
C LYS A 465 -28.31 6.69 -17.27
N ARG A 466 -27.33 7.56 -17.09
CA ARG A 466 -26.95 8.61 -18.02
C ARG A 466 -25.44 8.63 -18.35
N LEU A 467 -24.56 7.72 -17.83
CA LEU A 467 -23.27 7.55 -18.46
C LEU A 467 -23.26 6.50 -19.58
N PRO A 468 -23.96 5.40 -19.58
CA PRO A 468 -24.37 4.77 -20.84
C PRO A 468 -25.46 5.55 -21.57
N GLU A 469 -26.44 6.22 -20.92
CA GLU A 469 -27.39 7.09 -21.59
C GLU A 469 -26.86 8.49 -21.87
N ALA A 470 -25.88 9.04 -21.14
CA ALA A 470 -25.17 10.25 -21.56
C ALA A 470 -24.01 9.92 -22.50
N ILE A 471 -23.46 8.72 -22.50
CA ILE A 471 -22.62 8.21 -23.58
C ILE A 471 -23.49 7.71 -24.75
N VAL A 472 -24.60 7.06 -24.52
CA VAL A 472 -25.52 6.52 -25.52
C VAL A 472 -26.59 7.54 -25.95
N GLY A 473 -27.03 8.47 -25.12
CA GLY A 473 -27.92 9.57 -25.49
C GLY A 473 -27.25 10.65 -26.34
N TYR A 474 -25.97 10.91 -26.11
CA TYR A 474 -25.15 11.77 -26.99
C TYR A 474 -24.72 11.09 -28.30
N SER A 475 -24.70 9.78 -28.37
CA SER A 475 -24.52 9.10 -29.65
C SER A 475 -25.73 9.24 -30.57
N LYS A 476 -26.92 9.55 -30.04
CA LYS A 476 -28.09 9.90 -30.85
C LYS A 476 -28.12 11.36 -31.32
N GLU A 477 -27.48 12.26 -30.56
CA GLU A 477 -27.32 13.67 -30.99
C GLU A 477 -26.06 13.92 -31.84
N LEU A 478 -25.14 12.95 -31.91
CA LEU A 478 -23.99 13.01 -32.79
C LEU A 478 -24.20 12.30 -34.13
N ASN A 479 -25.38 11.69 -34.34
CA ASN A 479 -25.80 11.07 -35.60
C ASN A 479 -26.96 11.81 -36.28
N THR A 480 -27.27 13.01 -35.85
CA THR A 480 -28.01 14.05 -36.56
C THR A 480 -27.09 15.27 -36.63
#